data_89c56660e2f8f6d100755aad15de83f0
#
_entry.id   89c56660e2f8f6d100755aad15de83f0
#
_cell.length_a   1.000
_cell.length_b   1.000
_cell.length_c   1.000
_cell.angle_alpha   90.00
_cell.angle_beta   90.00
_cell.angle_gamma   90.00
#
_symmetry.space_group_name_H-M   'P 1'
#
loop_
_entity.id
_entity.type
_entity.pdbx_description
1 polymer ?
#
loop_
_entity_poly.entity_id
_entity_poly.type
_entity_poly.pdbx_seq_one_letter_code
_entity_poly.pdbx_strand_id
1 'polypeptide(L)'
;MRRSTAAALTVTLVATGLTPLFLAAPASAAVAKHYDDFNGDGYRDLAYSHYYSGISGDDGWTGGAVNIVYGSASGLDTTHTQVVHQDSPGIPGTGEEDDYFGESISSADLNKDGYADLIVGNGTEHVGSAQYRGTVTIVWGSRTGLSGGTTLAPKSGASGSQSHFGSELATGDFNGDGSPDLAVIGGSETWLYRGPFTKSGTTGGVSKIDKVGQGWYSHGLAAGKVNGDGKTDLVVLGTQFVDNRPASRVWYLKGASSGLTSGASKTYASEPWSAAIGDFDKNGYGDIAVGLPDNNDGRGIVSVWHGTSSGPSGSMTYNQASSGVPGSLEAGDNFGYSVSAGDTNGDGYADLAVGVPQEDVAGKEDQGGVTVFRGGSGGLTGTRSTWIPQTVIGPADSYVSFGSPVRLRDLDRDGRADLTVGANGDALFMRGTSTTPTATGSVHLPEYGGGFLD
;
A
#
# COMPACT_ATOMS: atom_id res chain seq x y z
N MET A 1 70.44 29.32 72.48
CA MET A 1 69.74 28.23 71.85
C MET A 1 68.25 28.49 71.96
N ARG A 2 67.62 28.97 70.97
CA ARG A 2 66.16 29.11 70.93
C ARG A 2 65.65 28.24 69.74
N ARG A 3 64.81 27.26 69.98
CA ARG A 3 64.15 26.46 69.01
C ARG A 3 62.85 27.16 68.58
N SER A 4 62.73 27.48 67.36
CA SER A 4 61.49 27.97 66.74
C SER A 4 60.68 26.80 66.23
N THR A 5 59.48 26.65 66.69
CA THR A 5 58.49 25.68 66.22
C THR A 5 57.71 26.32 65.08
N ALA A 6 57.77 25.71 63.91
CA ALA A 6 56.92 26.08 62.78
C ALA A 6 55.60 25.29 62.83
N ALA A 7 54.48 25.99 62.87
CA ALA A 7 53.16 25.41 62.74
C ALA A 7 52.78 25.30 61.28
N ALA A 8 52.49 24.08 60.86
CA ALA A 8 51.98 23.81 59.52
C ALA A 8 50.46 24.01 59.47
N LEU A 9 50.00 24.92 58.62
CA LEU A 9 48.57 25.15 58.37
C LEU A 9 48.12 24.24 57.24
N THR A 10 47.28 23.24 57.53
CA THR A 10 46.72 22.33 56.54
C THR A 10 45.43 22.98 55.99
N VAL A 11 45.46 23.38 54.72
CA VAL A 11 44.26 23.87 54.01
C VAL A 11 43.60 22.66 53.34
N THR A 12 42.42 22.29 53.83
CA THR A 12 41.60 21.25 53.21
C THR A 12 40.76 21.89 52.08
N LEU A 13 41.10 21.57 50.85
CA LEU A 13 40.34 21.98 49.69
C LEU A 13 39.14 21.03 49.54
N VAL A 14 37.92 21.49 49.82
CA VAL A 14 36.69 20.77 49.49
C VAL A 14 36.38 21.02 48.03
N ALA A 15 36.70 20.04 47.17
CA ALA A 15 36.27 20.04 45.80
C ALA A 15 34.79 19.63 45.73
N THR A 16 33.88 20.59 45.57
CA THR A 16 32.48 20.30 45.18
C THR A 16 32.48 19.88 43.73
N GLY A 17 32.42 18.58 43.51
CA GLY A 17 32.28 18.02 42.17
C GLY A 17 30.89 18.37 41.56
N LEU A 18 30.88 19.39 40.70
CA LEU A 18 29.82 19.59 39.70
C LEU A 18 29.96 18.48 38.64
N THR A 19 29.21 17.37 38.81
CA THR A 19 29.01 16.46 37.68
C THR A 19 28.21 17.17 36.59
N PRO A 20 28.73 17.30 35.35
CA PRO A 20 27.93 17.82 34.28
C PRO A 20 26.78 16.86 34.04
N LEU A 21 25.53 17.32 34.20
CA LEU A 21 24.36 16.64 33.68
C LEU A 21 24.52 16.66 32.15
N PHE A 22 25.01 15.57 31.58
CA PHE A 22 24.80 15.31 30.18
C PHE A 22 23.30 15.06 30.00
N LEU A 23 22.56 16.05 29.55
CA LEU A 23 21.28 15.85 28.90
C LEU A 23 21.58 14.93 27.71
N ALA A 24 21.33 13.64 27.87
CA ALA A 24 21.31 12.74 26.73
C ALA A 24 20.33 13.37 25.72
N ALA A 25 20.81 13.68 24.55
CA ALA A 25 19.93 13.99 23.44
C ALA A 25 18.91 12.84 23.36
N PRO A 26 17.62 13.13 23.15
CA PRO A 26 16.65 12.07 22.95
C PRO A 26 17.22 11.14 21.85
N ALA A 27 17.37 9.86 22.17
CA ALA A 27 17.72 8.88 21.16
C ALA A 27 16.67 9.03 20.05
N SER A 28 17.12 9.30 18.83
CA SER A 28 16.22 9.22 17.67
C SER A 28 15.63 7.84 17.71
N ALA A 29 14.31 7.74 17.72
CA ALA A 29 13.63 6.45 17.60
C ALA A 29 14.14 5.76 16.33
N ALA A 30 14.35 4.45 16.37
CA ALA A 30 14.62 3.72 15.16
C ALA A 30 13.36 3.79 14.27
N VAL A 31 13.55 3.98 12.96
CA VAL A 31 12.42 3.94 12.01
C VAL A 31 11.71 2.60 12.14
N ALA A 32 10.37 2.59 12.01
CA ALA A 32 9.57 1.39 12.06
C ALA A 32 10.14 0.32 11.11
N LYS A 33 10.25 -0.91 11.57
CA LYS A 33 10.82 -2.01 10.80
C LYS A 33 9.92 -2.40 9.62
N HIS A 34 8.63 -2.27 9.82
CA HIS A 34 7.58 -2.54 8.84
C HIS A 34 6.73 -1.29 8.67
N TYR A 35 6.40 -0.96 7.45
CA TYR A 35 5.62 0.24 7.12
C TYR A 35 4.15 0.13 7.53
N ASP A 36 3.70 -1.04 7.97
CA ASP A 36 2.35 -1.42 8.41
C ASP A 36 2.33 -1.96 9.86
N ASP A 37 3.31 -1.62 10.69
CA ASP A 37 3.39 -1.92 12.13
C ASP A 37 3.00 -0.66 12.92
N PHE A 38 1.69 -0.47 13.10
CA PHE A 38 1.14 0.75 13.70
C PHE A 38 1.36 0.85 15.21
N ASN A 39 1.55 -0.30 15.89
CA ASN A 39 1.75 -0.35 17.33
C ASN A 39 3.23 -0.59 17.72
N GLY A 40 4.13 -0.84 16.76
CA GLY A 40 5.56 -1.01 16.98
C GLY A 40 5.94 -2.32 17.68
N ASP A 41 5.09 -3.34 17.65
CA ASP A 41 5.35 -4.64 18.28
C ASP A 41 6.19 -5.58 17.40
N GLY A 42 6.42 -5.18 16.17
CA GLY A 42 7.24 -5.85 15.18
C GLY A 42 6.49 -6.84 14.31
N TYR A 43 5.18 -7.01 14.47
CA TYR A 43 4.31 -7.71 13.54
C TYR A 43 3.67 -6.70 12.60
N ARG A 44 3.31 -7.14 11.41
CA ARG A 44 2.58 -6.31 10.46
C ARG A 44 1.11 -6.34 10.81
N ASP A 45 0.47 -5.20 10.75
CA ASP A 45 -0.96 -5.05 10.94
C ASP A 45 -1.67 -5.05 9.58
N LEU A 46 -2.91 -5.49 9.54
CA LEU A 46 -3.74 -5.41 8.36
C LEU A 46 -4.71 -4.25 8.50
N ALA A 47 -4.62 -3.29 7.57
CA ALA A 47 -5.64 -2.27 7.40
C ALA A 47 -6.43 -2.55 6.11
N TYR A 48 -7.75 -2.37 6.17
CA TYR A 48 -8.64 -2.52 5.03
C TYR A 48 -9.80 -1.53 5.10
N SER A 49 -10.26 -1.13 3.94
CA SER A 49 -11.27 -0.10 3.79
C SER A 49 -12.68 -0.64 3.98
N HIS A 50 -13.51 0.17 4.59
CA HIS A 50 -14.96 0.06 4.58
C HIS A 50 -15.55 1.43 4.21
N TYR A 51 -15.19 1.92 3.02
CA TYR A 51 -15.52 3.28 2.62
C TYR A 51 -17.02 3.49 2.28
N TYR A 52 -17.79 2.42 2.14
CA TYR A 52 -19.26 2.49 2.05
C TYR A 52 -19.96 2.43 3.42
N SER A 53 -19.21 2.39 4.54
CA SER A 53 -19.83 2.33 5.87
C SER A 53 -20.61 3.62 6.17
N GLY A 54 -21.71 3.44 6.88
CA GLY A 54 -22.59 4.54 7.26
C GLY A 54 -23.52 5.06 6.17
N ILE A 55 -23.42 4.62 4.92
CA ILE A 55 -24.43 4.92 3.89
C ILE A 55 -25.79 4.34 4.28
N SER A 56 -25.83 3.22 5.02
CA SER A 56 -27.05 2.61 5.57
C SER A 56 -27.39 3.05 6.99
N GLY A 57 -26.49 3.76 7.69
CA GLY A 57 -26.69 4.20 9.07
C GLY A 57 -26.64 3.09 10.13
N ASP A 58 -26.21 1.90 9.78
CA ASP A 58 -26.23 0.74 10.68
C ASP A 58 -25.04 0.71 11.66
N ASP A 59 -23.91 1.36 11.32
CA ASP A 59 -22.64 1.27 12.05
C ASP A 59 -22.44 2.40 13.07
N GLY A 60 -23.29 3.41 13.06
CA GLY A 60 -23.25 4.54 13.99
C GLY A 60 -22.32 5.68 13.59
N TRP A 61 -21.70 5.62 12.40
CA TRP A 61 -20.97 6.72 11.76
C TRP A 61 -21.33 6.79 10.27
N THR A 62 -20.97 7.89 9.63
CA THR A 62 -21.15 8.12 8.19
C THR A 62 -19.81 8.48 7.54
N GLY A 63 -19.70 8.33 6.23
CA GLY A 63 -18.55 8.83 5.48
C GLY A 63 -17.36 7.89 5.34
N GLY A 64 -17.55 6.60 5.61
CA GLY A 64 -16.50 5.58 5.45
C GLY A 64 -15.60 5.40 6.66
N ALA A 65 -14.88 4.28 6.67
CA ALA A 65 -13.95 3.90 7.74
C ALA A 65 -12.81 3.04 7.24
N VAL A 66 -11.76 2.92 8.05
CA VAL A 66 -10.68 1.94 7.89
C VAL A 66 -10.67 1.03 9.11
N ASN A 67 -10.75 -0.27 8.87
CA ASN A 67 -10.63 -1.31 9.87
C ASN A 67 -9.17 -1.75 9.98
N ILE A 68 -8.68 -1.91 11.19
CA ILE A 68 -7.33 -2.40 11.49
C ILE A 68 -7.46 -3.68 12.33
N VAL A 69 -6.79 -4.74 11.90
CA VAL A 69 -6.58 -5.95 12.68
C VAL A 69 -5.09 -6.08 12.98
N TYR A 70 -4.75 -6.05 14.26
CA TYR A 70 -3.35 -6.08 14.66
C TYR A 70 -2.73 -7.45 14.45
N GLY A 71 -1.47 -7.46 14.02
CA GLY A 71 -0.70 -8.67 13.80
C GLY A 71 -0.20 -9.30 15.09
N SER A 72 0.17 -10.57 15.03
CA SER A 72 0.78 -11.30 16.15
C SER A 72 1.61 -12.48 15.63
N ALA A 73 2.35 -13.14 16.53
CA ALA A 73 3.08 -14.36 16.20
C ALA A 73 2.20 -15.53 15.72
N SER A 74 0.90 -15.43 15.91
CA SER A 74 -0.08 -16.42 15.43
C SER A 74 -0.86 -15.96 14.20
N GLY A 75 -0.43 -14.88 13.52
CA GLY A 75 -1.12 -14.19 12.45
C GLY A 75 -1.98 -13.05 12.99
N LEU A 76 -3.08 -12.74 12.30
CA LEU A 76 -3.98 -11.66 12.70
C LEU A 76 -4.67 -11.96 14.05
N ASP A 77 -4.65 -10.99 14.95
CA ASP A 77 -5.37 -11.03 16.23
C ASP A 77 -6.73 -10.34 16.10
N THR A 78 -7.76 -11.09 15.75
CA THR A 78 -9.13 -10.58 15.59
C THR A 78 -9.78 -10.12 16.89
N THR A 79 -9.14 -10.34 18.05
CA THR A 79 -9.58 -9.78 19.32
C THR A 79 -8.97 -8.41 19.59
N HIS A 80 -7.96 -8.03 18.84
CA HIS A 80 -7.31 -6.73 18.91
C HIS A 80 -7.50 -6.00 17.58
N THR A 81 -8.56 -5.21 17.51
CA THR A 81 -8.96 -4.46 16.33
C THR A 81 -9.17 -2.98 16.65
N GLN A 82 -9.11 -2.14 15.62
CA GLN A 82 -9.41 -0.72 15.73
C GLN A 82 -10.17 -0.28 14.48
N VAL A 83 -11.12 0.63 14.65
CA VAL A 83 -11.80 1.31 13.54
C VAL A 83 -11.43 2.79 13.58
N VAL A 84 -11.08 3.34 12.43
CA VAL A 84 -10.73 4.76 12.25
C VAL A 84 -11.67 5.37 11.22
N HIS A 85 -12.37 6.43 11.59
CA HIS A 85 -13.25 7.22 10.75
C HIS A 85 -13.13 8.72 11.10
N GLN A 86 -13.75 9.62 10.32
CA GLN A 86 -13.58 11.06 10.53
C GLN A 86 -14.10 11.56 11.88
N ASP A 87 -15.12 10.89 12.48
CA ASP A 87 -15.60 11.23 13.83
C ASP A 87 -14.80 10.58 14.96
N SER A 88 -13.72 9.84 14.66
CA SER A 88 -12.84 9.29 15.69
C SER A 88 -12.09 10.40 16.42
N PRO A 89 -11.85 10.26 17.75
CA PRO A 89 -11.22 11.31 18.55
C PRO A 89 -9.87 11.78 17.98
N GLY A 90 -9.79 13.08 17.65
CA GLY A 90 -8.58 13.72 17.16
C GLY A 90 -8.31 13.51 15.66
N ILE A 91 -9.19 12.88 14.92
CA ILE A 91 -9.16 12.83 13.47
C ILE A 91 -9.80 14.11 12.94
N PRO A 92 -9.15 14.84 11.99
CA PRO A 92 -9.74 16.02 11.39
C PRO A 92 -10.87 15.69 10.41
N GLY A 93 -11.87 16.54 10.36
CA GLY A 93 -13.04 16.38 9.50
C GLY A 93 -14.28 16.04 10.30
N THR A 94 -15.32 15.70 9.60
CA THR A 94 -16.60 15.17 10.12
C THR A 94 -17.11 14.22 9.05
N GLY A 95 -17.55 13.03 9.41
CA GLY A 95 -18.11 12.08 8.46
C GLY A 95 -19.44 12.58 7.90
N GLU A 96 -19.54 12.69 6.60
CA GLU A 96 -20.72 13.15 5.86
C GLU A 96 -21.20 12.03 4.93
N GLU A 97 -22.49 12.08 4.57
CA GLU A 97 -23.03 11.21 3.53
C GLU A 97 -22.29 11.53 2.22
N ASP A 98 -21.91 10.54 1.44
CA ASP A 98 -21.09 10.64 0.23
C ASP A 98 -19.57 10.85 0.46
N ASP A 99 -19.06 10.93 1.68
CA ASP A 99 -17.64 10.81 1.96
C ASP A 99 -17.19 9.36 1.82
N TYR A 100 -15.99 9.17 1.26
CA TYR A 100 -15.38 7.84 1.12
C TYR A 100 -14.06 7.80 1.86
N PHE A 101 -14.08 8.11 3.17
CA PHE A 101 -12.90 8.01 4.01
C PHE A 101 -12.37 6.57 4.03
N GLY A 102 -11.19 6.37 3.49
CA GLY A 102 -10.63 5.05 3.24
C GLY A 102 -10.74 4.59 1.78
N GLU A 103 -11.18 5.44 0.84
CA GLU A 103 -11.17 5.14 -0.60
C GLU A 103 -9.79 4.64 -1.06
N SER A 104 -8.75 5.26 -0.56
CA SER A 104 -7.38 4.81 -0.69
C SER A 104 -6.66 4.82 0.66
N ILE A 105 -5.79 3.84 0.90
CA ILE A 105 -5.01 3.75 2.12
C ILE A 105 -3.56 3.37 1.79
N SER A 106 -2.62 3.98 2.52
CA SER A 106 -1.21 3.66 2.45
C SER A 106 -0.58 3.79 3.84
N SER A 107 0.65 3.35 4.04
CA SER A 107 1.32 3.49 5.33
C SER A 107 2.83 3.66 5.22
N ALA A 108 3.39 4.34 6.19
CA ALA A 108 4.84 4.46 6.42
C ALA A 108 5.08 5.09 7.79
N ASP A 109 6.28 4.94 8.34
CA ASP A 109 6.74 5.74 9.49
C ASP A 109 7.17 7.13 8.99
N LEU A 110 6.16 8.00 8.77
CA LEU A 110 6.35 9.30 8.11
C LEU A 110 7.12 10.31 8.98
N ASN A 111 6.99 10.19 10.31
CA ASN A 111 7.62 11.08 11.27
C ASN A 111 8.89 10.50 11.89
N LYS A 112 9.23 9.23 11.57
CA LYS A 112 10.40 8.49 12.04
C LYS A 112 10.42 8.29 13.57
N ASP A 113 9.23 8.06 14.16
CA ASP A 113 9.10 7.81 15.60
C ASP A 113 9.10 6.33 15.99
N GLY A 114 9.19 5.42 15.00
CA GLY A 114 9.30 3.98 15.19
C GLY A 114 7.97 3.24 15.09
N TYR A 115 6.90 3.95 14.78
CA TYR A 115 5.55 3.41 14.53
C TYR A 115 5.15 3.75 13.10
N ALA A 116 4.53 2.81 12.42
CA ALA A 116 3.93 3.14 11.12
C ALA A 116 2.73 4.07 11.32
N ASP A 117 2.57 5.03 10.40
CA ASP A 117 1.42 5.91 10.33
C ASP A 117 0.50 5.45 9.20
N LEU A 118 -0.81 5.55 9.39
CA LEU A 118 -1.79 5.25 8.36
C LEU A 118 -2.13 6.53 7.59
N ILE A 119 -2.06 6.47 6.27
CA ILE A 119 -2.45 7.57 5.39
C ILE A 119 -3.78 7.17 4.75
N VAL A 120 -4.78 8.02 4.90
CA VAL A 120 -6.16 7.78 4.46
C VAL A 120 -6.55 8.85 3.46
N GLY A 121 -6.95 8.43 2.26
CA GLY A 121 -7.56 9.27 1.25
C GLY A 121 -9.07 9.28 1.38
N ASN A 122 -9.66 10.43 1.05
CA ASN A 122 -11.09 10.65 0.89
C ASN A 122 -11.26 11.59 -0.31
N GLY A 123 -11.32 11.03 -1.51
CA GLY A 123 -11.36 11.82 -2.75
C GLY A 123 -12.70 12.54 -2.96
N THR A 124 -13.73 12.16 -2.23
CA THR A 124 -15.08 12.76 -2.33
C THR A 124 -15.34 13.86 -1.32
N GLU A 125 -14.48 14.04 -0.33
CA GLU A 125 -14.60 15.07 0.72
C GLU A 125 -14.94 16.45 0.18
N HIS A 126 -15.95 17.09 0.77
CA HIS A 126 -16.30 18.47 0.52
C HIS A 126 -15.56 19.40 1.49
N VAL A 127 -14.79 20.35 1.00
CA VAL A 127 -14.04 21.28 1.87
C VAL A 127 -14.50 22.71 1.64
N GLY A 128 -15.30 23.22 2.57
CA GLY A 128 -15.92 24.54 2.45
C GLY A 128 -16.89 24.58 1.27
N SER A 129 -16.65 25.43 0.27
CA SER A 129 -17.47 25.50 -0.95
C SER A 129 -16.94 24.62 -2.09
N ALA A 130 -15.81 23.95 -1.92
CA ALA A 130 -15.22 23.10 -2.95
C ALA A 130 -15.77 21.68 -2.85
N GLN A 131 -16.66 21.32 -3.79
CA GLN A 131 -17.26 19.99 -3.89
C GLN A 131 -16.26 18.98 -4.42
N TYR A 132 -16.22 17.77 -3.83
CA TYR A 132 -15.31 16.67 -4.21
C TYR A 132 -13.87 17.16 -4.36
N ARG A 133 -13.44 18.02 -3.44
CA ARG A 133 -12.05 18.48 -3.40
C ARG A 133 -11.11 17.37 -3.03
N GLY A 134 -11.58 16.52 -2.15
CA GLY A 134 -10.82 15.46 -1.53
C GLY A 134 -9.88 15.93 -0.43
N THR A 135 -9.51 14.99 0.43
CA THR A 135 -8.54 15.18 1.52
C THR A 135 -7.64 13.97 1.67
N VAL A 136 -6.47 14.20 2.29
CA VAL A 136 -5.58 13.13 2.78
C VAL A 136 -5.36 13.38 4.26
N THR A 137 -5.64 12.38 5.08
CA THR A 137 -5.42 12.42 6.52
C THR A 137 -4.34 11.43 6.93
N ILE A 138 -3.30 11.89 7.62
CA ILE A 138 -2.30 11.05 8.27
C ILE A 138 -2.80 10.75 9.68
N VAL A 139 -3.01 9.49 10.00
CA VAL A 139 -3.38 9.00 11.33
C VAL A 139 -2.13 8.42 11.97
N TRP A 140 -1.71 8.98 13.13
CA TRP A 140 -0.40 8.73 13.69
C TRP A 140 -0.35 7.42 14.49
N GLY A 141 0.67 6.62 14.22
CA GLY A 141 1.00 5.43 14.97
C GLY A 141 1.54 5.73 16.38
N SER A 142 1.36 4.80 17.28
CA SER A 142 1.89 4.86 18.64
C SER A 142 1.90 3.48 19.27
N ARG A 143 2.59 3.32 20.43
CA ARG A 143 2.61 2.06 21.17
C ARG A 143 1.23 1.46 21.50
N THR A 144 0.18 2.22 21.41
CA THR A 144 -1.21 1.78 21.68
C THR A 144 -2.05 1.71 20.40
N GLY A 145 -1.42 1.75 19.25
CA GLY A 145 -2.08 1.79 17.95
C GLY A 145 -2.23 3.20 17.40
N LEU A 146 -3.14 3.37 16.46
CA LEU A 146 -3.40 4.61 15.74
C LEU A 146 -4.17 5.62 16.60
N SER A 147 -3.77 6.90 16.57
CA SER A 147 -4.46 7.93 17.35
C SER A 147 -4.20 9.35 16.82
N GLY A 148 -5.25 10.17 16.79
CA GLY A 148 -5.19 11.53 16.27
C GLY A 148 -4.83 11.59 14.79
N GLY A 149 -4.98 12.73 14.18
CA GLY A 149 -4.71 12.87 12.75
C GLY A 149 -4.24 14.26 12.36
N THR A 150 -3.72 14.35 11.14
CA THR A 150 -3.28 15.61 10.51
C THR A 150 -3.70 15.60 9.06
N THR A 151 -4.49 16.58 8.63
CA THR A 151 -4.84 16.74 7.22
C THR A 151 -3.65 17.30 6.44
N LEU A 152 -3.28 16.63 5.36
CA LEU A 152 -2.25 17.09 4.44
C LEU A 152 -2.81 18.17 3.52
N ALA A 153 -2.17 19.33 3.49
CA ALA A 153 -2.63 20.42 2.63
C ALA A 153 -2.36 20.14 1.15
N PRO A 154 -3.39 20.13 0.27
CA PRO A 154 -3.20 20.00 -1.16
C PRO A 154 -2.52 21.26 -1.72
N LYS A 155 -1.82 21.11 -2.86
CA LYS A 155 -1.28 22.26 -3.60
C LYS A 155 -2.35 22.90 -4.48
N SER A 156 -2.06 24.10 -4.95
CA SER A 156 -3.04 24.95 -5.66
C SER A 156 -3.76 24.29 -6.83
N GLY A 157 -3.12 23.36 -7.53
CA GLY A 157 -3.76 22.60 -8.63
C GLY A 157 -4.75 21.55 -8.16
N ALA A 158 -4.54 21.00 -6.95
CA ALA A 158 -5.38 19.96 -6.35
C ALA A 158 -6.26 20.52 -5.21
N SER A 159 -6.63 21.79 -5.24
CA SER A 159 -7.38 22.47 -4.17
C SER A 159 -8.75 22.99 -4.59
N GLY A 160 -9.13 22.81 -5.86
CA GLY A 160 -10.43 23.22 -6.40
C GLY A 160 -11.49 22.14 -6.28
N SER A 161 -12.74 22.47 -6.64
CA SER A 161 -13.80 21.48 -6.81
C SER A 161 -13.43 20.43 -7.85
N GLN A 162 -13.89 19.19 -7.65
CA GLN A 162 -13.61 18.03 -8.52
C GLN A 162 -12.11 17.66 -8.61
N SER A 163 -11.33 18.02 -7.60
CA SER A 163 -9.91 17.66 -7.55
C SER A 163 -9.66 16.24 -7.08
N HIS A 164 -10.59 15.64 -6.34
CA HIS A 164 -10.49 14.27 -5.82
C HIS A 164 -9.11 13.97 -5.19
N PHE A 165 -8.56 14.94 -4.45
CA PHE A 165 -7.26 14.81 -3.82
C PHE A 165 -7.25 13.70 -2.78
N GLY A 166 -6.41 12.70 -2.96
CA GLY A 166 -6.37 11.50 -2.14
C GLY A 166 -7.11 10.31 -2.73
N SER A 167 -7.51 10.36 -4.01
CA SER A 167 -8.15 9.20 -4.67
C SER A 167 -7.22 8.00 -4.80
N GLU A 168 -5.89 8.21 -4.76
CA GLU A 168 -4.90 7.13 -4.74
C GLU A 168 -3.63 7.58 -4.04
N LEU A 169 -2.96 6.67 -3.32
CA LEU A 169 -1.81 6.93 -2.48
C LEU A 169 -0.73 5.87 -2.67
N ALA A 170 0.54 6.28 -2.65
CA ALA A 170 1.67 5.35 -2.56
C ALA A 170 2.82 5.96 -1.76
N THR A 171 3.43 5.17 -0.88
CA THR A 171 4.56 5.59 -0.04
C THR A 171 5.87 4.96 -0.48
N GLY A 172 6.98 5.66 -0.24
CA GLY A 172 8.32 5.14 -0.48
C GLY A 172 9.40 6.19 -0.31
N ASP A 173 10.63 5.79 -0.11
CA ASP A 173 11.78 6.68 -0.14
C ASP A 173 12.24 6.89 -1.59
N PHE A 174 11.51 7.77 -2.31
CA PHE A 174 11.74 8.02 -3.74
C PHE A 174 13.01 8.82 -4.00
N ASN A 175 13.46 9.59 -3.01
CA ASN A 175 14.66 10.42 -3.16
C ASN A 175 15.93 9.77 -2.57
N GLY A 176 15.80 8.70 -1.77
CA GLY A 176 16.89 7.97 -1.16
C GLY A 176 17.51 8.70 0.05
N ASP A 177 16.75 9.59 0.73
CA ASP A 177 17.24 10.32 1.91
C ASP A 177 16.96 9.59 3.24
N GLY A 178 16.28 8.43 3.17
CA GLY A 178 15.90 7.61 4.31
C GLY A 178 14.65 8.08 5.02
N SER A 179 13.90 9.03 4.46
CA SER A 179 12.59 9.45 4.95
C SER A 179 11.52 9.01 3.96
N PRO A 180 10.42 8.39 4.41
CA PRO A 180 9.33 8.07 3.49
C PRO A 180 8.73 9.34 2.88
N ASP A 181 8.49 9.29 1.58
CA ASP A 181 7.76 10.27 0.79
C ASP A 181 6.35 9.72 0.49
N LEU A 182 5.44 10.58 0.04
CA LEU A 182 4.07 10.21 -0.31
C LEU A 182 3.72 10.74 -1.71
N ALA A 183 3.35 9.85 -2.61
CA ALA A 183 2.71 10.18 -3.87
C ALA A 183 1.19 10.20 -3.69
N VAL A 184 0.51 11.23 -4.21
CA VAL A 184 -0.93 11.45 -4.09
C VAL A 184 -1.51 11.78 -5.44
N ILE A 185 -2.57 11.08 -5.84
CA ILE A 185 -3.38 11.45 -6.99
C ILE A 185 -4.48 12.42 -6.52
N GLY A 186 -4.69 13.47 -7.31
CA GLY A 186 -5.80 14.39 -7.16
C GLY A 186 -6.32 14.78 -8.54
N GLY A 187 -7.40 14.17 -8.97
CA GLY A 187 -7.99 14.38 -10.28
C GLY A 187 -7.02 14.01 -11.41
N SER A 188 -6.65 14.98 -12.25
CA SER A 188 -5.71 14.79 -13.34
C SER A 188 -4.26 15.05 -12.95
N GLU A 189 -3.96 15.17 -11.66
CA GLU A 189 -2.64 15.57 -11.18
C GLU A 189 -2.08 14.56 -10.16
N THR A 190 -0.78 14.28 -10.27
CA THR A 190 -0.05 13.48 -9.31
C THR A 190 1.00 14.32 -8.62
N TRP A 191 1.01 14.30 -7.28
CA TRP A 191 1.87 15.09 -6.43
C TRP A 191 2.79 14.21 -5.60
N LEU A 192 4.05 14.63 -5.43
CA LEU A 192 5.01 14.03 -4.52
C LEU A 192 5.23 14.97 -3.33
N TYR A 193 4.85 14.52 -2.15
CA TYR A 193 5.17 15.13 -0.87
C TYR A 193 6.39 14.44 -0.28
N ARG A 194 7.46 15.18 -0.04
CA ARG A 194 8.69 14.60 0.51
C ARG A 194 8.69 14.64 2.03
N GLY A 195 9.20 13.56 2.63
CA GLY A 195 9.44 13.47 4.06
C GLY A 195 10.56 14.41 4.55
N PRO A 196 10.79 14.49 5.88
CA PRO A 196 9.91 13.91 6.89
C PRO A 196 8.62 14.72 7.07
N PHE A 197 7.57 14.04 7.52
CA PHE A 197 6.30 14.67 7.87
C PHE A 197 6.26 14.98 9.37
N THR A 198 5.42 15.92 9.76
CA THR A 198 5.23 16.29 11.16
C THR A 198 3.75 16.31 11.54
N LYS A 199 3.47 16.13 12.82
CA LYS A 199 2.09 16.23 13.36
C LYS A 199 1.46 17.61 13.19
N SER A 200 2.24 18.63 12.82
CA SER A 200 1.74 19.97 12.44
C SER A 200 1.44 20.12 10.94
N GLY A 201 1.59 19.07 10.12
CA GLY A 201 1.34 19.11 8.69
C GLY A 201 2.48 19.65 7.84
N THR A 202 3.69 19.83 8.41
CA THR A 202 4.88 20.24 7.64
C THR A 202 5.48 19.04 6.92
N THR A 203 5.97 19.27 5.70
CA THR A 203 6.66 18.27 4.86
C THR A 203 7.99 18.81 4.38
N GLY A 204 8.89 17.97 3.90
CA GLY A 204 10.18 18.34 3.33
C GLY A 204 10.08 19.10 1.99
N GLY A 205 8.94 19.08 1.35
CA GLY A 205 8.67 19.79 0.10
C GLY A 205 7.62 19.07 -0.74
N VAL A 206 7.07 19.79 -1.73
CA VAL A 206 6.05 19.23 -2.62
C VAL A 206 6.38 19.57 -4.06
N SER A 207 6.25 18.58 -4.96
CA SER A 207 6.45 18.76 -6.39
C SER A 207 5.40 18.01 -7.19
N LYS A 208 5.04 18.52 -8.36
CA LYS A 208 4.18 17.85 -9.30
C LYS A 208 4.97 16.78 -10.06
N ILE A 209 4.43 15.58 -10.18
CA ILE A 209 5.10 14.45 -10.84
C ILE A 209 4.79 14.46 -12.34
N ASP A 210 3.53 14.71 -12.69
CA ASP A 210 3.06 14.72 -14.06
C ASP A 210 3.51 15.98 -14.80
N LYS A 211 3.69 15.88 -16.10
CA LYS A 211 4.08 17.01 -16.93
C LYS A 211 2.85 17.82 -17.31
N VAL A 212 2.83 19.08 -16.90
CA VAL A 212 1.78 20.05 -17.25
C VAL A 212 1.52 20.03 -18.77
N GLY A 213 0.24 19.91 -19.15
CA GLY A 213 -0.19 20.02 -20.54
C GLY A 213 -0.13 18.73 -21.36
N GLN A 214 0.12 17.59 -20.75
CA GLN A 214 0.11 16.30 -21.46
C GLN A 214 -1.23 15.55 -21.37
N GLY A 215 -2.27 16.14 -20.75
CA GLY A 215 -3.59 15.49 -20.62
C GLY A 215 -3.49 14.11 -20.00
N TRP A 216 -2.78 14.02 -18.90
CA TRP A 216 -2.53 12.78 -18.20
C TRP A 216 -3.49 12.65 -17.00
N TYR A 217 -4.29 11.58 -16.99
CA TYR A 217 -5.18 11.25 -15.88
C TYR A 217 -4.68 9.95 -15.24
N SER A 218 -4.10 10.07 -14.05
CA SER A 218 -3.68 8.92 -13.25
C SER A 218 -4.83 8.41 -12.39
N HIS A 219 -4.89 7.09 -12.22
CA HIS A 219 -5.93 6.42 -11.41
C HIS A 219 -5.42 5.22 -10.61
N GLY A 220 -4.11 4.94 -10.64
CA GLY A 220 -3.50 3.89 -9.86
C GLY A 220 -2.01 4.11 -9.68
N LEU A 221 -1.50 3.74 -8.52
CA LEU A 221 -0.10 3.84 -8.13
C LEU A 221 0.41 2.50 -7.60
N ALA A 222 1.68 2.19 -7.86
CA ALA A 222 2.39 1.12 -7.17
C ALA A 222 3.84 1.54 -6.92
N ALA A 223 4.33 1.36 -5.71
CA ALA A 223 5.69 1.73 -5.31
C ALA A 223 6.55 0.51 -5.03
N GLY A 224 7.81 0.54 -5.43
CA GLY A 224 8.74 -0.57 -5.20
C GLY A 224 10.12 -0.32 -5.78
N LYS A 225 11.04 -1.27 -5.61
CA LYS A 225 12.42 -1.16 -6.09
C LYS A 225 12.58 -1.92 -7.40
N VAL A 226 12.58 -1.22 -8.52
CA VAL A 226 12.65 -1.84 -9.86
C VAL A 226 14.09 -1.93 -10.38
N ASN A 227 14.91 -0.90 -10.17
CA ASN A 227 16.22 -0.80 -10.82
C ASN A 227 17.42 -1.13 -9.91
N GLY A 228 17.18 -1.52 -8.66
CA GLY A 228 18.23 -1.94 -7.72
C GLY A 228 19.14 -0.81 -7.21
N ASP A 229 18.80 0.48 -7.43
CA ASP A 229 19.64 1.60 -6.98
C ASP A 229 19.40 2.01 -5.51
N GLY A 230 18.55 1.26 -4.82
CA GLY A 230 18.24 1.44 -3.40
C GLY A 230 17.09 2.39 -3.12
N LYS A 231 16.68 3.21 -4.09
CA LYS A 231 15.52 4.11 -3.98
C LYS A 231 14.23 3.39 -4.36
N THR A 232 13.13 3.91 -3.86
CA THR A 232 11.82 3.48 -4.33
C THR A 232 11.52 4.11 -5.68
N ASP A 233 11.01 3.31 -6.61
CA ASP A 233 10.48 3.75 -7.90
C ASP A 233 8.95 3.79 -7.82
N LEU A 234 8.30 4.49 -8.76
CA LEU A 234 6.85 4.59 -8.83
C LEU A 234 6.35 4.12 -10.20
N VAL A 235 5.34 3.28 -10.18
CA VAL A 235 4.54 2.92 -11.35
C VAL A 235 3.23 3.70 -11.27
N VAL A 236 2.86 4.37 -12.35
CA VAL A 236 1.63 5.13 -12.46
C VAL A 236 0.77 4.53 -13.57
N LEU A 237 -0.46 4.23 -13.24
CA LEU A 237 -1.49 3.77 -14.17
C LEU A 237 -2.36 4.95 -14.56
N GLY A 238 -2.74 5.05 -15.82
CA GLY A 238 -3.59 6.15 -16.22
C GLY A 238 -3.89 6.22 -17.71
N THR A 239 -4.63 7.26 -18.08
CA THR A 239 -4.99 7.57 -19.44
C THR A 239 -4.32 8.86 -19.89
N GLN A 240 -3.67 8.84 -21.03
CA GLN A 240 -3.14 10.03 -21.69
C GLN A 240 -3.98 10.35 -22.94
N PHE A 241 -4.30 11.61 -23.14
CA PHE A 241 -4.94 12.07 -24.36
C PHE A 241 -3.86 12.44 -25.40
N VAL A 242 -3.79 11.67 -26.47
CA VAL A 242 -2.91 11.92 -27.63
C VAL A 242 -3.79 12.26 -28.82
N ASP A 243 -3.64 13.45 -29.40
CA ASP A 243 -4.49 13.95 -30.49
C ASP A 243 -6.00 13.83 -30.19
N ASN A 244 -6.39 14.19 -28.96
CA ASN A 244 -7.75 14.06 -28.40
C ASN A 244 -8.31 12.62 -28.38
N ARG A 245 -7.45 11.61 -28.40
CA ARG A 245 -7.84 10.22 -28.24
C ARG A 245 -7.26 9.67 -26.94
N PRO A 246 -8.06 8.97 -26.12
CA PRO A 246 -7.55 8.33 -24.91
C PRO A 246 -6.60 7.18 -25.28
N ALA A 247 -5.52 7.07 -24.54
CA ALA A 247 -4.54 6.01 -24.65
C ALA A 247 -4.22 5.52 -23.25
N SER A 248 -4.59 4.29 -22.93
CA SER A 248 -4.30 3.66 -21.65
C SER A 248 -2.81 3.42 -21.51
N ARG A 249 -2.21 3.91 -20.44
CA ARG A 249 -0.76 3.89 -20.25
C ARG A 249 -0.32 3.49 -18.85
N VAL A 250 0.86 2.92 -18.82
CA VAL A 250 1.64 2.70 -17.61
C VAL A 250 2.95 3.47 -17.75
N TRP A 251 3.31 4.25 -16.74
CA TRP A 251 4.59 4.94 -16.65
C TRP A 251 5.39 4.38 -15.49
N TYR A 252 6.62 4.03 -15.74
CA TYR A 252 7.64 3.81 -14.74
C TYR A 252 8.38 5.12 -14.50
N LEU A 253 8.40 5.57 -13.26
CA LEU A 253 9.13 6.75 -12.79
C LEU A 253 10.24 6.28 -11.86
N LYS A 254 11.46 6.65 -12.20
CA LYS A 254 12.66 6.26 -11.44
C LYS A 254 12.86 7.17 -10.24
N GLY A 255 13.12 6.59 -9.07
CA GLY A 255 13.57 7.30 -7.88
C GLY A 255 14.92 7.99 -8.12
N ALA A 256 15.06 9.24 -7.67
CA ALA A 256 16.27 10.05 -7.82
C ALA A 256 16.41 11.03 -6.66
N SER A 257 17.62 11.50 -6.36
CA SER A 257 17.87 12.43 -5.25
C SER A 257 17.06 13.74 -5.32
N SER A 258 16.52 14.08 -6.49
CA SER A 258 15.58 15.21 -6.67
C SER A 258 14.10 14.81 -6.51
N GLY A 259 13.78 13.56 -6.23
CA GLY A 259 12.45 12.97 -6.24
C GLY A 259 12.29 11.95 -7.38
N LEU A 260 11.20 12.03 -8.15
CA LEU A 260 10.93 11.11 -9.26
C LEU A 260 11.34 11.70 -10.61
N THR A 261 11.90 10.84 -11.48
CA THR A 261 12.30 11.19 -12.85
C THR A 261 11.63 10.25 -13.85
N SER A 262 11.38 10.73 -15.07
CA SER A 262 10.76 9.93 -16.13
C SER A 262 11.63 8.73 -16.50
N GLY A 263 11.01 7.55 -16.56
CA GLY A 263 11.58 6.31 -17.07
C GLY A 263 10.81 5.78 -18.28
N ALA A 264 10.66 4.45 -18.36
CA ALA A 264 9.93 3.77 -19.43
C ALA A 264 8.42 4.01 -19.36
N SER A 265 7.73 3.90 -20.50
CA SER A 265 6.27 3.85 -20.53
C SER A 265 5.77 2.87 -21.59
N LYS A 266 4.58 2.34 -21.40
CA LYS A 266 3.93 1.43 -22.35
C LYS A 266 2.46 1.79 -22.49
N THR A 267 1.97 1.72 -23.74
CA THR A 267 0.56 1.90 -24.08
C THR A 267 -0.09 0.53 -24.21
N TYR A 268 -1.31 0.41 -23.72
CA TYR A 268 -2.12 -0.79 -23.78
C TYR A 268 -3.41 -0.56 -24.55
N ALA A 269 -4.03 -1.62 -25.03
CA ALA A 269 -5.30 -1.57 -25.73
C ALA A 269 -6.51 -1.40 -24.78
N SER A 270 -6.36 -1.82 -23.52
CA SER A 270 -7.34 -1.69 -22.46
C SER A 270 -6.74 -0.93 -21.27
N GLU A 271 -7.59 -0.48 -20.37
CA GLU A 271 -7.17 0.25 -19.16
C GLU A 271 -6.44 -0.68 -18.18
N PRO A 272 -5.27 -0.27 -17.62
CA PRO A 272 -4.62 -0.98 -16.54
C PRO A 272 -5.32 -0.65 -15.22
N TRP A 273 -5.73 -1.68 -14.44
CA TRP A 273 -6.48 -1.48 -13.20
C TRP A 273 -5.62 -1.63 -11.95
N SER A 274 -4.61 -2.48 -12.03
CA SER A 274 -3.74 -2.77 -10.87
C SER A 274 -2.30 -2.99 -11.31
N ALA A 275 -1.36 -2.74 -10.39
CA ALA A 275 0.04 -3.08 -10.60
C ALA A 275 0.69 -3.57 -9.30
N ALA A 276 1.68 -4.45 -9.43
CA ALA A 276 2.50 -4.92 -8.32
C ALA A 276 3.96 -5.02 -8.75
N ILE A 277 4.86 -4.84 -7.80
CA ILE A 277 6.31 -4.93 -8.04
C ILE A 277 6.88 -6.07 -7.21
N GLY A 278 7.58 -7.01 -7.86
CA GLY A 278 8.24 -8.14 -7.20
C GLY A 278 9.42 -8.65 -8.03
N ASP A 279 10.44 -9.16 -7.36
CA ASP A 279 11.59 -9.81 -8.03
C ASP A 279 11.24 -11.29 -8.28
N PHE A 280 10.57 -11.55 -9.43
CA PHE A 280 10.03 -12.88 -9.75
C PHE A 280 11.10 -13.87 -10.19
N ASP A 281 12.29 -13.41 -10.62
CA ASP A 281 13.39 -14.24 -11.06
C ASP A 281 14.62 -14.18 -10.13
N LYS A 282 14.53 -13.39 -9.05
CA LYS A 282 15.57 -13.21 -8.01
C LYS A 282 16.89 -12.68 -8.60
N ASN A 283 16.78 -11.81 -9.58
CA ASN A 283 17.94 -11.16 -10.22
C ASN A 283 18.36 -9.87 -9.50
N GLY A 284 17.63 -9.44 -8.47
CA GLY A 284 17.88 -8.22 -7.68
C GLY A 284 17.20 -6.96 -8.23
N TYR A 285 16.35 -7.10 -9.25
CA TYR A 285 15.58 -6.03 -9.87
C TYR A 285 14.09 -6.38 -9.78
N GLY A 286 13.26 -5.42 -9.37
CA GLY A 286 11.82 -5.66 -9.30
C GLY A 286 11.19 -5.67 -10.70
N ASP A 287 10.46 -6.72 -11.01
CA ASP A 287 9.58 -6.80 -12.17
C ASP A 287 8.27 -6.07 -11.89
N ILE A 288 7.61 -5.55 -12.92
CA ILE A 288 6.32 -4.85 -12.80
C ILE A 288 5.24 -5.72 -13.43
N ALA A 289 4.32 -6.24 -12.62
CA ALA A 289 3.11 -6.90 -13.08
C ALA A 289 1.98 -5.89 -13.19
N VAL A 290 1.28 -5.87 -14.32
CA VAL A 290 0.16 -4.96 -14.62
C VAL A 290 -1.06 -5.78 -14.98
N GLY A 291 -2.15 -5.61 -14.26
CA GLY A 291 -3.44 -6.22 -14.53
C GLY A 291 -4.26 -5.39 -15.53
N LEU A 292 -4.81 -6.05 -16.53
CA LEU A 292 -5.63 -5.46 -17.60
C LEU A 292 -6.91 -6.31 -17.77
N PRO A 293 -7.85 -6.22 -16.83
CA PRO A 293 -9.02 -7.12 -16.79
C PRO A 293 -9.94 -6.98 -18.00
N ASP A 294 -10.13 -5.77 -18.53
CA ASP A 294 -11.01 -5.50 -19.67
C ASP A 294 -10.40 -5.91 -21.03
N ASN A 295 -9.19 -6.46 -21.03
CA ASN A 295 -8.53 -6.85 -22.27
C ASN A 295 -9.31 -7.97 -22.98
N ASN A 296 -9.54 -7.81 -24.29
CA ASN A 296 -10.19 -8.83 -25.13
C ASN A 296 -11.58 -9.26 -24.57
N ASP A 297 -12.50 -8.30 -24.49
CA ASP A 297 -13.87 -8.51 -23.99
C ASP A 297 -13.93 -9.07 -22.55
N GLY A 298 -13.11 -8.52 -21.65
CA GLY A 298 -13.09 -8.95 -20.24
C GLY A 298 -12.42 -10.29 -19.98
N ARG A 299 -11.75 -10.91 -20.98
CA ARG A 299 -10.95 -12.12 -20.74
C ARG A 299 -9.74 -11.86 -19.87
N GLY A 300 -9.26 -10.65 -19.89
CA GLY A 300 -8.18 -10.16 -19.06
C GLY A 300 -6.79 -10.72 -19.38
N ILE A 301 -5.79 -9.98 -18.99
CA ILE A 301 -4.38 -10.37 -19.06
C ILE A 301 -3.60 -9.75 -17.89
N VAL A 302 -2.46 -10.35 -17.57
CA VAL A 302 -1.40 -9.72 -16.78
C VAL A 302 -0.17 -9.54 -17.67
N SER A 303 0.33 -8.30 -17.77
CA SER A 303 1.57 -7.95 -18.48
C SER A 303 2.70 -7.76 -17.47
N VAL A 304 3.75 -8.55 -17.55
CA VAL A 304 4.93 -8.48 -16.67
C VAL A 304 6.09 -7.86 -17.42
N TRP A 305 6.63 -6.74 -16.93
CA TRP A 305 7.84 -6.11 -17.45
C TRP A 305 9.03 -6.57 -16.60
N HIS A 306 10.09 -7.01 -17.24
CA HIS A 306 11.28 -7.45 -16.51
C HIS A 306 12.11 -6.26 -16.00
N GLY A 307 12.43 -6.28 -14.71
CA GLY A 307 13.30 -5.31 -14.08
C GLY A 307 14.74 -5.45 -14.52
N THR A 308 15.44 -4.32 -14.63
CA THR A 308 16.88 -4.25 -14.91
C THR A 308 17.50 -3.05 -14.22
N SER A 309 18.83 -2.97 -14.13
CA SER A 309 19.54 -1.80 -13.58
C SER A 309 19.20 -0.46 -14.24
N SER A 310 18.65 -0.49 -15.46
CA SER A 310 18.23 0.70 -16.20
C SER A 310 16.74 1.02 -16.04
N GLY A 311 15.99 0.19 -15.34
CA GLY A 311 14.54 0.17 -15.25
C GLY A 311 13.95 -1.00 -16.03
N PRO A 312 12.63 -1.06 -16.20
CA PRO A 312 11.96 -2.22 -16.82
C PRO A 312 12.25 -2.32 -18.32
N SER A 313 12.40 -3.55 -18.81
CA SER A 313 12.64 -3.85 -20.24
C SER A 313 11.95 -5.15 -20.65
N GLY A 314 11.51 -5.22 -21.92
CA GLY A 314 10.76 -6.37 -22.40
C GLY A 314 9.45 -6.56 -21.65
N SER A 315 8.64 -7.51 -22.06
CA SER A 315 7.46 -7.92 -21.28
C SER A 315 6.97 -9.29 -21.70
N MET A 316 6.39 -10.04 -20.76
CA MET A 316 5.62 -11.25 -21.01
C MET A 316 4.16 -11.00 -20.64
N THR A 317 3.26 -11.80 -21.21
CA THR A 317 1.82 -11.70 -20.96
C THR A 317 1.29 -13.06 -20.54
N TYR A 318 0.46 -13.06 -19.51
CA TYR A 318 -0.21 -14.25 -18.96
C TYR A 318 -1.73 -14.04 -18.97
N ASN A 319 -2.45 -15.13 -19.20
CA ASN A 319 -3.90 -15.25 -19.02
C ASN A 319 -4.26 -16.72 -18.79
N GLN A 320 -5.54 -17.04 -18.69
CA GLN A 320 -6.01 -18.41 -18.44
C GLN A 320 -5.73 -19.37 -19.61
N ALA A 321 -5.48 -18.90 -20.84
CA ALA A 321 -5.01 -19.74 -21.94
C ALA A 321 -3.49 -20.00 -21.92
N SER A 322 -2.74 -19.36 -21.03
CA SER A 322 -1.29 -19.58 -20.91
C SER A 322 -1.02 -20.99 -20.36
N SER A 323 0.04 -21.62 -20.88
CA SER A 323 0.36 -23.01 -20.55
C SER A 323 0.50 -23.24 -19.03
N GLY A 324 -0.33 -24.13 -18.48
CA GLY A 324 -0.34 -24.51 -17.07
C GLY A 324 -1.08 -23.56 -16.13
N VAL A 325 -1.66 -22.50 -16.63
CA VAL A 325 -2.54 -21.62 -15.83
C VAL A 325 -3.90 -22.33 -15.68
N PRO A 326 -4.44 -22.44 -14.47
CA PRO A 326 -5.77 -23.01 -14.24
C PRO A 326 -6.89 -22.12 -14.80
N GLY A 327 -8.04 -22.72 -15.10
CA GLY A 327 -9.23 -22.05 -15.65
C GLY A 327 -9.33 -22.19 -17.16
N SER A 328 -10.34 -21.55 -17.72
CA SER A 328 -10.60 -21.43 -19.16
C SER A 328 -10.64 -19.95 -19.51
N LEU A 329 -10.21 -19.57 -20.68
CA LEU A 329 -10.24 -18.18 -21.12
C LEU A 329 -11.65 -17.82 -21.62
N GLU A 330 -12.45 -17.23 -20.77
CA GLU A 330 -13.84 -16.84 -21.05
C GLU A 330 -14.03 -15.32 -21.06
N ALA A 331 -15.04 -14.83 -21.77
CA ALA A 331 -15.33 -13.40 -21.81
C ALA A 331 -16.00 -12.98 -20.50
N GLY A 332 -15.51 -11.92 -19.90
CA GLY A 332 -16.07 -11.40 -18.66
C GLY A 332 -15.36 -11.84 -17.39
N ASP A 333 -14.46 -12.86 -17.41
CA ASP A 333 -13.75 -13.36 -16.21
C ASP A 333 -12.93 -12.29 -15.47
N ASN A 334 -12.48 -11.28 -16.19
CA ASN A 334 -11.66 -10.17 -15.68
C ASN A 334 -10.34 -10.62 -15.03
N PHE A 335 -9.65 -11.59 -15.66
CA PHE A 335 -8.33 -12.03 -15.21
C PHE A 335 -7.36 -10.84 -15.10
N GLY A 336 -6.74 -10.65 -13.94
CA GLY A 336 -5.87 -9.50 -13.68
C GLY A 336 -6.61 -8.29 -13.10
N TYR A 337 -7.83 -8.45 -12.60
CA TYR A 337 -8.57 -7.40 -11.89
C TYR A 337 -7.74 -6.76 -10.78
N SER A 338 -7.11 -7.60 -9.99
CA SER A 338 -6.16 -7.20 -8.95
C SER A 338 -4.92 -8.07 -9.01
N VAL A 339 -3.76 -7.48 -8.73
CA VAL A 339 -2.48 -8.20 -8.64
C VAL A 339 -1.71 -7.81 -7.38
N SER A 340 -1.03 -8.78 -6.75
CA SER A 340 -0.15 -8.52 -5.61
C SER A 340 1.05 -9.46 -5.64
N ALA A 341 2.23 -8.96 -5.24
CA ALA A 341 3.48 -9.69 -5.27
C ALA A 341 4.00 -9.99 -3.86
N GLY A 342 4.49 -11.21 -3.63
CA GLY A 342 5.09 -11.63 -2.36
C GLY A 342 5.57 -13.08 -2.44
N ASP A 343 6.57 -13.44 -1.64
CA ASP A 343 7.09 -14.81 -1.59
C ASP A 343 6.17 -15.68 -0.71
N THR A 344 5.21 -16.37 -1.32
CA THR A 344 4.19 -17.14 -0.60
C THR A 344 4.68 -18.48 -0.05
N ASN A 345 5.86 -18.96 -0.49
CA ASN A 345 6.38 -20.28 -0.14
C ASN A 345 7.75 -20.24 0.58
N GLY A 346 8.36 -19.08 0.70
CA GLY A 346 9.63 -18.89 1.39
C GLY A 346 10.87 -19.34 0.59
N ASP A 347 10.77 -19.43 -0.76
CA ASP A 347 11.90 -19.86 -1.61
C ASP A 347 12.78 -18.68 -2.08
N GLY A 348 12.35 -17.46 -1.75
CA GLY A 348 13.04 -16.22 -2.01
C GLY A 348 12.83 -15.65 -3.41
N TYR A 349 11.95 -16.21 -4.21
CA TYR A 349 11.39 -15.60 -5.42
C TYR A 349 10.04 -14.97 -5.06
N ALA A 350 9.77 -13.80 -5.56
CA ALA A 350 8.41 -13.28 -5.43
C ALA A 350 7.44 -14.12 -6.28
N ASP A 351 6.27 -14.41 -5.73
CA ASP A 351 5.13 -14.99 -6.42
C ASP A 351 4.14 -13.87 -6.77
N LEU A 352 3.17 -14.16 -7.64
CA LEU A 352 2.14 -13.21 -8.02
C LEU A 352 0.75 -13.80 -7.80
N ALA A 353 -0.06 -13.17 -6.94
CA ALA A 353 -1.48 -13.43 -6.85
C ALA A 353 -2.22 -12.57 -7.89
N VAL A 354 -3.16 -13.19 -8.60
CA VAL A 354 -3.97 -12.57 -9.65
C VAL A 354 -5.44 -12.88 -9.36
N GLY A 355 -6.23 -11.84 -9.13
CA GLY A 355 -7.67 -11.94 -8.95
C GLY A 355 -8.39 -12.17 -10.28
N VAL A 356 -9.41 -13.04 -10.25
CA VAL A 356 -10.32 -13.37 -11.36
C VAL A 356 -11.75 -13.35 -10.81
N PRO A 357 -12.29 -12.17 -10.47
CA PRO A 357 -13.50 -12.08 -9.66
C PRO A 357 -14.78 -12.54 -10.37
N GLN A 358 -14.80 -12.56 -11.69
CA GLN A 358 -15.97 -12.92 -12.47
C GLN A 358 -15.84 -14.30 -13.15
N GLU A 359 -14.92 -15.14 -12.69
CA GLU A 359 -14.80 -16.52 -13.16
C GLU A 359 -16.04 -17.32 -12.78
N ASP A 360 -16.64 -17.97 -13.78
CA ASP A 360 -17.76 -18.87 -13.63
C ASP A 360 -17.28 -20.28 -13.25
N VAL A 361 -17.62 -20.75 -12.06
CA VAL A 361 -17.16 -22.06 -11.58
C VAL A 361 -18.34 -22.98 -11.32
N ALA A 362 -18.35 -24.16 -11.97
CA ALA A 362 -19.35 -25.21 -11.76
C ALA A 362 -20.81 -24.73 -11.90
N GLY A 363 -21.07 -23.79 -12.81
CA GLY A 363 -22.38 -23.23 -13.09
C GLY A 363 -22.86 -22.19 -12.09
N LYS A 364 -21.93 -21.59 -11.35
CA LYS A 364 -22.11 -20.40 -10.51
C LYS A 364 -21.51 -19.19 -11.22
N GLU A 365 -22.35 -18.21 -11.55
CA GLU A 365 -21.94 -16.98 -12.23
C GLU A 365 -21.14 -16.10 -11.29
N ASP A 366 -20.06 -15.48 -11.78
CA ASP A 366 -19.22 -14.51 -11.06
C ASP A 366 -18.79 -15.01 -9.65
N GLN A 367 -18.55 -16.31 -9.50
CA GLN A 367 -18.09 -16.89 -8.24
C GLN A 367 -16.72 -16.35 -7.87
N GLY A 368 -15.85 -16.29 -8.86
CA GLY A 368 -14.50 -15.78 -8.74
C GLY A 368 -13.49 -16.73 -8.10
N GLY A 369 -12.24 -16.28 -8.13
CA GLY A 369 -11.10 -16.98 -7.57
C GLY A 369 -9.78 -16.22 -7.71
N VAL A 370 -8.73 -16.86 -7.25
CA VAL A 370 -7.36 -16.29 -7.30
C VAL A 370 -6.42 -17.30 -7.95
N THR A 371 -5.66 -16.86 -8.95
CA THR A 371 -4.52 -17.62 -9.48
C THR A 371 -3.25 -17.14 -8.83
N VAL A 372 -2.49 -18.00 -8.16
CA VAL A 372 -1.17 -17.72 -7.62
C VAL A 372 -0.11 -18.30 -8.55
N PHE A 373 0.64 -17.44 -9.25
CA PHE A 373 1.80 -17.83 -10.06
C PHE A 373 3.04 -17.95 -9.20
N ARG A 374 3.90 -18.90 -9.53
CA ARG A 374 5.17 -19.09 -8.85
C ARG A 374 6.31 -18.40 -9.57
N GLY A 375 7.10 -17.66 -8.80
CA GLY A 375 8.40 -17.18 -9.23
C GLY A 375 9.41 -18.31 -9.41
N GLY A 376 10.54 -18.02 -10.02
CA GLY A 376 11.64 -18.93 -10.23
C GLY A 376 12.71 -18.34 -11.13
N SER A 377 13.84 -18.98 -11.31
CA SER A 377 15.01 -18.46 -12.06
C SER A 377 14.73 -18.05 -13.53
N GLY A 378 13.56 -18.33 -14.05
CA GLY A 378 13.08 -17.88 -15.37
C GLY A 378 11.93 -16.89 -15.28
N GLY A 379 11.66 -16.33 -14.12
CA GLY A 379 10.49 -15.48 -13.82
C GLY A 379 9.24 -16.29 -13.52
N LEU A 380 8.08 -15.68 -13.68
CA LEU A 380 6.78 -16.31 -13.44
C LEU A 380 6.52 -17.46 -14.43
N THR A 381 5.81 -18.48 -13.96
CA THR A 381 5.40 -19.62 -14.79
C THR A 381 4.00 -20.10 -14.46
N GLY A 382 3.18 -20.35 -15.47
CA GLY A 382 1.86 -20.96 -15.32
C GLY A 382 1.92 -22.44 -14.88
N THR A 383 2.98 -23.17 -15.20
CA THR A 383 3.07 -24.62 -14.92
C THR A 383 3.10 -24.98 -13.44
N ARG A 384 3.35 -24.02 -12.57
CA ARG A 384 3.34 -24.16 -11.11
C ARG A 384 2.30 -23.27 -10.46
N SER A 385 1.41 -22.64 -11.23
CA SER A 385 0.35 -21.83 -10.69
C SER A 385 -0.71 -22.68 -9.96
N THR A 386 -1.37 -22.06 -8.99
CA THR A 386 -2.39 -22.70 -8.17
C THR A 386 -3.65 -21.86 -8.23
N TRP A 387 -4.80 -22.51 -8.38
CA TRP A 387 -6.12 -21.90 -8.26
C TRP A 387 -6.63 -21.99 -6.83
N ILE A 388 -7.11 -20.89 -6.30
CA ILE A 388 -7.79 -20.78 -5.01
C ILE A 388 -9.23 -20.36 -5.30
N PRO A 389 -10.20 -21.29 -5.21
CA PRO A 389 -11.61 -21.02 -5.52
C PRO A 389 -12.30 -20.27 -4.38
N GLN A 390 -13.41 -19.62 -4.67
CA GLN A 390 -14.31 -18.99 -3.70
C GLN A 390 -14.75 -19.96 -2.58
N THR A 391 -14.87 -21.25 -2.87
CA THR A 391 -15.31 -22.24 -1.88
C THR A 391 -14.44 -22.35 -0.62
N VAL A 392 -13.30 -21.68 -0.57
CA VAL A 392 -12.47 -21.53 0.64
C VAL A 392 -13.11 -20.64 1.70
N ILE A 393 -14.02 -19.72 1.31
CA ILE A 393 -14.73 -18.82 2.24
C ILE A 393 -16.12 -19.33 2.63
N GLY A 394 -16.70 -20.28 1.88
CA GLY A 394 -18.05 -20.78 2.14
C GLY A 394 -18.58 -21.68 1.04
N PRO A 395 -19.85 -22.05 1.08
CA PRO A 395 -20.48 -22.79 0.00
C PRO A 395 -20.37 -22.05 -1.32
N ALA A 396 -20.26 -22.83 -2.44
CA ALA A 396 -20.25 -22.25 -3.78
C ALA A 396 -21.51 -21.41 -4.03
N ASP A 397 -21.33 -20.13 -4.35
CA ASP A 397 -22.44 -19.21 -4.61
C ASP A 397 -22.10 -18.28 -5.80
N SER A 398 -23.12 -17.71 -6.41
CA SER A 398 -22.99 -16.78 -7.54
C SER A 398 -22.79 -15.35 -7.04
N TYR A 399 -22.10 -14.53 -7.86
CA TYR A 399 -21.88 -13.11 -7.63
C TYR A 399 -21.09 -12.77 -6.36
N VAL A 400 -20.24 -13.69 -5.91
CA VAL A 400 -19.36 -13.48 -4.75
C VAL A 400 -18.17 -12.60 -5.11
N SER A 401 -17.73 -12.64 -6.37
CA SER A 401 -16.60 -11.86 -6.90
C SER A 401 -15.31 -12.05 -6.09
N PHE A 402 -15.03 -13.30 -5.65
CA PHE A 402 -13.85 -13.63 -4.87
C PHE A 402 -12.56 -13.38 -5.69
N GLY A 403 -11.64 -12.60 -5.17
CA GLY A 403 -10.47 -12.13 -5.91
C GLY A 403 -10.48 -10.62 -6.19
N SER A 404 -11.39 -9.89 -5.57
CA SER A 404 -11.55 -8.45 -5.74
C SER A 404 -11.49 -7.71 -4.38
N PRO A 405 -10.32 -7.19 -3.99
CA PRO A 405 -8.95 -7.38 -4.50
C PRO A 405 -8.17 -8.55 -3.86
N VAL A 406 -6.87 -8.65 -4.18
CA VAL A 406 -5.95 -9.59 -3.54
C VAL A 406 -4.75 -8.85 -2.94
N ARG A 407 -4.20 -9.38 -1.82
CA ARG A 407 -3.02 -8.83 -1.15
C ARG A 407 -2.10 -9.93 -0.64
N LEU A 408 -0.79 -9.82 -0.91
CA LEU A 408 0.25 -10.69 -0.38
C LEU A 408 1.13 -9.93 0.62
N ARG A 409 1.18 -10.37 1.89
CA ARG A 409 2.03 -9.83 2.96
C ARG A 409 2.36 -10.91 3.98
N ASP A 410 3.58 -10.91 4.48
CA ASP A 410 4.01 -11.76 5.61
C ASP A 410 3.57 -11.08 6.91
N LEU A 411 2.34 -11.39 7.38
CA LEU A 411 1.70 -10.77 8.54
C LEU A 411 2.10 -11.45 9.86
N ASP A 412 2.47 -12.74 9.82
CA ASP A 412 2.87 -13.48 11.02
C ASP A 412 4.39 -13.65 11.18
N ARG A 413 5.19 -13.09 10.24
CA ARG A 413 6.65 -13.09 10.21
C ARG A 413 7.28 -14.48 10.10
N ASP A 414 6.61 -15.40 9.46
CA ASP A 414 7.14 -16.75 9.21
C ASP A 414 8.05 -16.80 7.95
N GLY A 415 8.20 -15.67 7.25
CA GLY A 415 9.00 -15.52 6.04
C GLY A 415 8.26 -15.89 4.77
N ARG A 416 6.94 -16.09 4.83
CA ARG A 416 6.07 -16.36 3.70
C ARG A 416 4.97 -15.31 3.63
N ALA A 417 4.68 -14.85 2.43
CA ALA A 417 3.57 -13.93 2.26
C ALA A 417 2.24 -14.68 2.44
N ASP A 418 1.42 -14.16 3.33
CA ASP A 418 0.03 -14.53 3.52
C ASP A 418 -0.81 -13.90 2.41
N LEU A 419 -1.93 -14.50 2.10
CA LEU A 419 -2.87 -14.01 1.09
C LEU A 419 -4.15 -13.50 1.76
N THR A 420 -4.46 -12.23 1.55
CA THR A 420 -5.78 -11.67 1.83
C THR A 420 -6.56 -11.50 0.54
N VAL A 421 -7.82 -11.91 0.53
CA VAL A 421 -8.69 -11.87 -0.65
C VAL A 421 -10.02 -11.23 -0.28
N GLY A 422 -10.40 -10.22 -1.05
CA GLY A 422 -11.73 -9.60 -0.96
C GLY A 422 -12.77 -10.34 -1.81
N ALA A 423 -14.01 -10.16 -1.39
CA ALA A 423 -15.22 -10.62 -2.06
C ALA A 423 -16.33 -9.59 -1.79
N ASN A 424 -17.52 -9.75 -2.38
CA ASN A 424 -18.65 -8.87 -2.10
C ASN A 424 -19.06 -8.92 -0.62
N GLY A 425 -18.70 -7.88 0.14
CA GLY A 425 -19.06 -7.73 1.56
C GLY A 425 -18.33 -8.65 2.53
N ASP A 426 -17.31 -9.38 2.08
CA ASP A 426 -16.49 -10.28 2.91
C ASP A 426 -15.03 -10.25 2.45
N ALA A 427 -14.11 -10.63 3.31
CA ALA A 427 -12.73 -10.88 2.93
C ALA A 427 -12.13 -11.99 3.78
N LEU A 428 -11.15 -12.70 3.23
CA LEU A 428 -10.51 -13.83 3.87
C LEU A 428 -9.01 -13.64 3.95
N PHE A 429 -8.46 -13.81 5.14
CA PHE A 429 -7.03 -13.97 5.37
C PHE A 429 -6.64 -15.44 5.36
N MET A 430 -5.61 -15.80 4.61
CA MET A 430 -5.06 -17.16 4.49
C MET A 430 -3.54 -17.13 4.64
N ARG A 431 -3.01 -18.04 5.46
CA ARG A 431 -1.55 -18.11 5.70
C ARG A 431 -0.78 -18.66 4.51
N GLY A 432 0.39 -18.08 4.29
CA GLY A 432 1.43 -18.65 3.44
C GLY A 432 1.90 -20.01 3.96
N THR A 433 2.30 -20.90 3.06
CA THR A 433 2.87 -22.22 3.43
C THR A 433 4.07 -22.53 2.54
N SER A 434 4.77 -23.62 2.77
CA SER A 434 5.85 -24.05 1.87
C SER A 434 5.42 -24.40 0.44
N THR A 435 4.11 -24.38 0.15
CA THR A 435 3.56 -24.70 -1.18
C THR A 435 2.62 -23.64 -1.71
N THR A 436 1.56 -23.27 -0.99
CA THR A 436 0.55 -22.30 -1.44
C THR A 436 -0.20 -21.78 -0.21
N PRO A 437 -0.77 -20.58 -0.23
CA PRO A 437 -1.64 -20.12 0.85
C PRO A 437 -2.75 -21.12 1.14
N THR A 438 -3.09 -21.30 2.42
CA THR A 438 -4.02 -22.31 2.88
C THR A 438 -5.23 -21.71 3.57
N ALA A 439 -6.42 -22.28 3.30
CA ALA A 439 -7.64 -21.96 4.04
C ALA A 439 -7.66 -22.56 5.46
N THR A 440 -6.74 -23.46 5.81
CA THR A 440 -6.67 -24.01 7.17
C THR A 440 -6.26 -22.93 8.16
N GLY A 441 -7.15 -22.61 9.11
CA GLY A 441 -6.93 -21.53 10.07
C GLY A 441 -7.09 -20.13 9.46
N SER A 442 -7.80 -20.02 8.35
CA SER A 442 -8.18 -18.75 7.74
C SER A 442 -9.04 -17.90 8.69
N VAL A 443 -9.01 -16.60 8.48
CA VAL A 443 -9.75 -15.61 9.27
C VAL A 443 -10.64 -14.82 8.34
N HIS A 444 -11.95 -14.76 8.63
CA HIS A 444 -12.87 -13.86 7.98
C HIS A 444 -12.66 -12.44 8.52
N LEU A 445 -12.66 -11.47 7.63
CA LEU A 445 -12.53 -10.05 7.94
C LEU A 445 -13.90 -9.39 7.75
N PRO A 446 -14.62 -9.11 8.86
CA PRO A 446 -15.96 -8.54 8.77
C PRO A 446 -15.94 -7.10 8.24
N GLU A 447 -17.08 -6.65 7.74
CA GLU A 447 -17.29 -5.26 7.31
C GLU A 447 -16.28 -4.81 6.23
N TYR A 448 -15.90 -5.73 5.37
CA TYR A 448 -15.09 -5.42 4.21
C TYR A 448 -15.92 -4.73 3.13
N GLY A 449 -15.45 -3.61 2.60
CA GLY A 449 -16.18 -2.85 1.58
C GLY A 449 -15.28 -1.99 0.69
N GLY A 450 -14.03 -2.41 0.45
CA GLY A 450 -13.11 -1.58 -0.32
C GLY A 450 -11.80 -2.26 -0.69
N GLY A 451 -10.68 -1.65 -0.32
CA GLY A 451 -9.33 -2.10 -0.62
C GLY A 451 -8.55 -2.56 0.60
N PHE A 452 -7.44 -3.21 0.38
CA PHE A 452 -6.44 -3.50 1.39
C PHE A 452 -5.32 -2.46 1.34
N LEU A 453 -4.65 -2.26 2.47
CA LEU A 453 -3.45 -1.43 2.56
C LEU A 453 -2.38 -1.91 1.56
N ASP A 454 -1.88 -0.98 0.75
CA ASP A 454 -0.84 -1.19 -0.25
C ASP A 454 0.58 -0.98 0.28
#